data_cb6f1b370d4319af82b42df84ba653f1
#
_entry.id   cb6f1b370d4319af82b42df84ba653f1
#
_cell.length_a   1.000
_cell.length_b   1.000
_cell.length_c   1.000
_cell.angle_alpha   90.00
_cell.angle_beta   90.00
_cell.angle_gamma   90.00
#
_symmetry.space_group_name_H-M   'P 1'
#
loop_
_entity.id
_entity.type
_entity.pdbx_description
1 polymer ?
#
loop_
_entity_poly.entity_id
_entity_poly.type
_entity_poly.pdbx_seq_one_letter_code
_entity_poly.pdbx_strand_id
1 'polypeptide(L)'
;MDCCHEEQMIGGDYPRMNKHAYTEDQLVEQPAIGLFASLGWQTLSAQDETFGAGSTLGRETKGEVVLAERLRTALIKFNPAMPPEATNTAIDELTRDRSAMTPEAANREVYRLLKDGVIVSVPDHAHGGQKTERLRVVDWENPENNDFLLVSQFSVTGALYTCRPDLVGFVNGLPWVVIELKKPGVPARAAYDENLTHYKQQIPALFWSNALLIASNGTDSRVGSLTADWGRWLEWKRIEREDEPRRVSLE
;
A
#
# COMPACT_ATOMS: atom_id res chain seq x y z
N MET A 1 -34.10 63.56 -32.27
CA MET A 1 -32.73 63.47 -32.84
C MET A 1 -31.95 62.58 -31.92
N ASP A 2 -31.77 61.39 -32.42
CA ASP A 2 -31.09 60.27 -31.74
C ASP A 2 -29.62 60.51 -31.57
N CYS A 3 -29.08 60.02 -30.46
CA CYS A 3 -27.70 59.63 -30.35
C CYS A 3 -27.55 58.46 -29.36
N CYS A 4 -27.65 57.25 -29.91
CA CYS A 4 -27.20 56.06 -29.24
C CYS A 4 -25.70 56.05 -29.19
N HIS A 5 -25.09 55.89 -28.01
CA HIS A 5 -23.71 55.48 -27.86
C HIS A 5 -23.70 54.02 -27.46
N GLU A 6 -23.24 53.16 -28.38
CA GLU A 6 -22.86 51.77 -28.15
C GLU A 6 -21.59 51.75 -27.30
N GLU A 7 -21.69 51.25 -26.08
CA GLU A 7 -20.53 50.79 -25.30
C GLU A 7 -20.13 49.40 -25.77
N GLN A 8 -18.99 49.30 -26.46
CA GLN A 8 -18.30 48.07 -26.77
C GLN A 8 -17.74 47.47 -25.47
N MET A 9 -18.40 46.45 -24.99
CA MET A 9 -17.85 45.56 -23.92
C MET A 9 -16.67 44.78 -24.47
N ILE A 10 -15.49 45.09 -24.00
CA ILE A 10 -14.26 44.32 -24.24
C ILE A 10 -14.39 43.02 -23.44
N GLY A 11 -14.74 41.97 -24.13
CA GLY A 11 -14.73 40.59 -23.58
C GLY A 11 -13.28 40.16 -23.35
N GLY A 12 -12.77 40.36 -22.13
CA GLY A 12 -11.54 39.73 -21.68
C GLY A 12 -11.77 38.19 -21.56
N ASP A 13 -11.09 37.47 -22.42
CA ASP A 13 -11.03 36.02 -22.35
C ASP A 13 -10.19 35.60 -21.12
N TYR A 14 -10.85 35.49 -19.96
CA TYR A 14 -10.24 34.90 -18.77
C TYR A 14 -10.05 33.43 -19.06
N PRO A 15 -8.83 32.88 -19.00
CA PRO A 15 -8.62 31.46 -19.17
C PRO A 15 -9.49 30.71 -18.15
N ARG A 16 -10.38 29.86 -18.65
CA ARG A 16 -11.21 28.97 -17.80
C ARG A 16 -10.25 28.18 -16.94
N MET A 17 -10.13 28.54 -15.66
CA MET A 17 -9.39 27.75 -14.69
C MET A 17 -9.93 26.33 -14.72
N ASN A 18 -9.06 25.40 -15.02
CA ASN A 18 -9.36 23.99 -15.13
C ASN A 18 -9.92 23.53 -13.76
N LYS A 19 -11.20 23.14 -13.68
CA LYS A 19 -11.86 22.74 -12.43
C LYS A 19 -11.16 21.56 -11.74
N HIS A 20 -10.24 20.90 -12.43
CA HIS A 20 -9.43 19.77 -11.94
C HIS A 20 -8.15 20.21 -11.22
N ALA A 21 -7.72 21.48 -11.31
CA ALA A 21 -6.46 21.97 -10.76
C ALA A 21 -6.38 22.00 -9.21
N TYR A 22 -7.45 21.64 -8.50
CA TYR A 22 -7.53 21.67 -7.03
C TYR A 22 -8.17 20.40 -6.47
N THR A 23 -8.03 19.28 -7.15
CA THR A 23 -8.51 17.98 -6.66
C THR A 23 -7.52 17.38 -5.68
N GLU A 24 -7.99 16.50 -4.79
CA GLU A 24 -7.16 15.69 -3.89
C GLU A 24 -6.12 14.89 -4.67
N ASP A 25 -6.52 14.29 -5.79
CA ASP A 25 -5.62 13.57 -6.70
C ASP A 25 -4.42 14.43 -7.12
N GLN A 26 -4.65 15.61 -7.67
CA GLN A 26 -3.55 16.44 -8.19
C GLN A 26 -2.69 17.10 -7.10
N LEU A 27 -3.29 17.43 -5.96
CA LEU A 27 -2.59 18.17 -4.91
C LEU A 27 -1.92 17.29 -3.88
N VAL A 28 -2.38 16.04 -3.71
CA VAL A 28 -1.89 15.15 -2.64
C VAL A 28 -1.51 13.78 -3.19
N GLU A 29 -2.37 13.11 -3.97
CA GLU A 29 -2.11 11.74 -4.43
C GLU A 29 -0.97 11.69 -5.44
N GLN A 30 -0.99 12.51 -6.50
CA GLN A 30 0.08 12.51 -7.50
C GLN A 30 1.46 12.93 -6.94
N PRO A 31 1.57 13.96 -6.06
CA PRO A 31 2.81 14.25 -5.35
C PRO A 31 3.30 13.08 -4.49
N ALA A 32 2.41 12.37 -3.78
CA ALA A 32 2.79 11.19 -3.00
C ALA A 32 3.32 10.06 -3.89
N ILE A 33 2.64 9.76 -5.01
CA ILE A 33 3.11 8.77 -6.01
C ILE A 33 4.49 9.16 -6.54
N GLY A 34 4.69 10.45 -6.89
CA GLY A 34 5.97 10.97 -7.36
C GLY A 34 7.10 10.83 -6.33
N LEU A 35 6.79 11.05 -5.04
CA LEU A 35 7.75 10.84 -3.95
C LEU A 35 8.18 9.37 -3.86
N PHE A 36 7.25 8.42 -3.84
CA PHE A 36 7.59 7.00 -3.81
C PHE A 36 8.39 6.57 -5.04
N ALA A 37 8.04 7.07 -6.24
CA ALA A 37 8.81 6.83 -7.45
C ALA A 37 10.27 7.33 -7.31
N SER A 38 10.48 8.50 -6.71
CA SER A 38 11.82 9.06 -6.46
C SER A 38 12.63 8.25 -5.44
N LEU A 39 11.94 7.51 -4.55
CA LEU A 39 12.54 6.57 -3.60
C LEU A 39 12.81 5.18 -4.22
N GLY A 40 12.58 5.01 -5.51
CA GLY A 40 12.86 3.76 -6.24
C GLY A 40 11.71 2.75 -6.24
N TRP A 41 10.53 3.11 -5.77
CA TRP A 41 9.35 2.25 -5.87
C TRP A 41 8.81 2.24 -7.30
N GLN A 42 8.39 1.07 -7.76
CA GLN A 42 7.52 1.00 -8.94
C GLN A 42 6.16 1.58 -8.57
N THR A 43 5.50 2.25 -9.50
CA THR A 43 4.15 2.81 -9.28
C THR A 43 3.18 2.30 -10.33
N LEU A 44 1.95 1.99 -9.91
CA LEU A 44 0.89 1.50 -10.80
C LEU A 44 -0.46 2.00 -10.31
N SER A 45 -1.33 2.38 -11.26
CA SER A 45 -2.74 2.68 -10.95
C SER A 45 -3.61 1.44 -11.13
N ALA A 46 -4.43 1.12 -10.13
CA ALA A 46 -5.45 0.08 -10.19
C ALA A 46 -6.85 0.63 -10.48
N GLN A 47 -6.98 1.87 -10.93
CA GLN A 47 -8.28 2.48 -11.23
C GLN A 47 -9.07 1.67 -12.28
N ASP A 48 -8.37 1.21 -13.32
CA ASP A 48 -8.94 0.40 -14.41
C ASP A 48 -8.38 -1.03 -14.36
N GLU A 49 -8.17 -1.57 -13.15
CA GLU A 49 -7.62 -2.91 -12.98
C GLU A 49 -8.49 -3.97 -13.63
N THR A 50 -7.85 -4.87 -14.38
CA THR A 50 -8.45 -6.08 -14.92
C THR A 50 -8.10 -7.30 -14.08
N PHE A 51 -8.97 -8.31 -14.05
CA PHE A 51 -8.83 -9.52 -13.23
C PHE A 51 -8.76 -10.77 -14.10
N GLY A 52 -8.28 -11.89 -13.53
CA GLY A 52 -8.13 -13.14 -14.24
C GLY A 52 -6.90 -13.21 -15.13
N ALA A 53 -6.93 -14.05 -16.15
CA ALA A 53 -5.80 -14.27 -17.07
C ALA A 53 -5.37 -12.96 -17.75
N GLY A 54 -4.11 -12.55 -17.55
CA GLY A 54 -3.59 -11.29 -18.10
C GLY A 54 -3.96 -10.05 -17.28
N SER A 55 -4.37 -10.24 -16.04
CA SER A 55 -4.71 -9.14 -15.10
C SER A 55 -3.53 -8.20 -14.84
N THR A 56 -3.86 -6.94 -14.56
CA THR A 56 -2.87 -5.87 -14.36
C THR A 56 -1.93 -6.14 -13.19
N LEU A 57 -2.45 -6.72 -12.11
CA LEU A 57 -1.71 -7.01 -10.87
C LEU A 57 -1.54 -8.51 -10.59
N GLY A 58 -1.95 -9.40 -11.48
CA GLY A 58 -1.91 -10.85 -11.29
C GLY A 58 -2.99 -11.35 -10.32
N ARG A 59 -4.08 -10.61 -10.12
CA ARG A 59 -5.20 -10.99 -9.25
C ARG A 59 -6.34 -11.62 -10.03
N GLU A 60 -6.92 -12.70 -9.52
CA GLU A 60 -8.14 -13.30 -10.08
C GLU A 60 -9.39 -12.52 -9.66
N THR A 61 -9.39 -11.96 -8.45
CA THR A 61 -10.53 -11.23 -7.88
C THR A 61 -10.09 -10.05 -7.01
N LYS A 62 -11.03 -9.15 -6.74
CA LYS A 62 -10.83 -8.05 -5.76
C LYS A 62 -10.68 -8.55 -4.31
N GLY A 63 -10.99 -9.80 -4.01
CA GLY A 63 -10.80 -10.37 -2.67
C GLY A 63 -9.34 -10.66 -2.35
N GLU A 64 -8.49 -10.80 -3.35
CA GLU A 64 -7.07 -11.07 -3.17
C GLU A 64 -6.32 -9.80 -2.83
N VAL A 65 -5.66 -9.79 -1.67
CA VAL A 65 -4.88 -8.65 -1.19
C VAL A 65 -3.38 -8.85 -1.37
N VAL A 66 -2.94 -10.08 -1.62
CA VAL A 66 -1.54 -10.44 -1.89
C VAL A 66 -1.35 -10.58 -3.40
N LEU A 67 -0.30 -9.99 -3.92
CA LEU A 67 0.10 -10.11 -5.33
C LEU A 67 0.95 -11.37 -5.48
N ALA A 68 0.27 -12.52 -5.66
CA ALA A 68 0.87 -13.86 -5.55
C ALA A 68 2.05 -14.09 -6.50
N GLU A 69 2.01 -13.57 -7.72
CA GLU A 69 3.12 -13.71 -8.69
C GLU A 69 4.38 -12.93 -8.28
N ARG A 70 4.21 -11.73 -7.69
CA ARG A 70 5.33 -10.97 -7.14
C ARG A 70 5.91 -11.67 -5.91
N LEU A 71 5.06 -12.20 -5.04
CA LEU A 71 5.49 -12.98 -3.88
C LEU A 71 6.25 -14.23 -4.31
N ARG A 72 5.75 -14.96 -5.30
CA ARG A 72 6.40 -16.13 -5.89
C ARG A 72 7.79 -15.78 -6.42
N THR A 73 7.89 -14.71 -7.19
CA THR A 73 9.15 -14.23 -7.76
C THR A 73 10.19 -13.93 -6.67
N ALA A 74 9.77 -13.24 -5.61
CA ALA A 74 10.64 -12.92 -4.48
C ALA A 74 11.09 -14.18 -3.72
N LEU A 75 10.15 -15.09 -3.43
CA LEU A 75 10.47 -16.35 -2.75
C LEU A 75 11.49 -17.21 -3.53
N ILE A 76 11.32 -17.33 -4.85
CA ILE A 76 12.28 -18.04 -5.71
C ILE A 76 13.64 -17.33 -5.70
N LYS A 77 13.65 -16.00 -5.82
CA LYS A 77 14.89 -15.20 -5.80
C LYS A 77 15.68 -15.40 -4.51
N PHE A 78 15.01 -15.42 -3.35
CA PHE A 78 15.68 -15.52 -2.06
C PHE A 78 16.00 -16.95 -1.65
N ASN A 79 15.39 -17.96 -2.28
CA ASN A 79 15.53 -19.38 -1.94
C ASN A 79 15.77 -20.25 -3.19
N PRO A 80 16.83 -19.99 -3.98
CA PRO A 80 16.99 -20.61 -5.30
C PRO A 80 17.22 -22.13 -5.25
N ALA A 81 17.56 -22.69 -4.09
CA ALA A 81 17.76 -24.13 -3.92
C ALA A 81 16.49 -24.88 -3.50
N MET A 82 15.38 -24.18 -3.28
CA MET A 82 14.13 -24.78 -2.84
C MET A 82 13.31 -25.31 -4.01
N PRO A 83 12.65 -26.47 -3.85
CA PRO A 83 11.76 -26.99 -4.88
C PRO A 83 10.49 -26.13 -5.01
N PRO A 84 9.83 -26.12 -6.19
CA PRO A 84 8.63 -25.32 -6.44
C PRO A 84 7.49 -25.58 -5.43
N GLU A 85 7.37 -26.82 -4.95
CA GLU A 85 6.35 -27.22 -3.96
C GLU A 85 6.55 -26.50 -2.62
N ALA A 86 7.79 -26.27 -2.21
CA ALA A 86 8.12 -25.51 -1.00
C ALA A 86 7.70 -24.04 -1.15
N THR A 87 7.89 -23.45 -2.33
CA THR A 87 7.44 -22.09 -2.65
C THR A 87 5.91 -22.00 -2.58
N ASN A 88 5.19 -22.97 -3.16
CA ASN A 88 3.74 -23.01 -3.09
C ASN A 88 3.25 -23.10 -1.63
N THR A 89 3.83 -24.01 -0.83
CA THR A 89 3.52 -24.13 0.60
C THR A 89 3.74 -22.82 1.35
N ALA A 90 4.81 -22.08 1.03
CA ALA A 90 5.08 -20.81 1.67
C ALA A 90 4.05 -19.73 1.26
N ILE A 91 3.64 -19.70 0.00
CA ILE A 91 2.57 -18.80 -0.46
C ILE A 91 1.25 -19.12 0.23
N ASP A 92 0.87 -20.40 0.29
CA ASP A 92 -0.35 -20.86 0.96
C ASP A 92 -0.38 -20.44 2.44
N GLU A 93 0.76 -20.57 3.14
CA GLU A 93 0.86 -20.15 4.54
C GLU A 93 0.78 -18.63 4.70
N LEU A 94 1.43 -17.84 3.83
CA LEU A 94 1.39 -16.38 3.88
C LEU A 94 0.02 -15.81 3.52
N THR A 95 -0.72 -16.48 2.63
CA THR A 95 -2.06 -16.07 2.17
C THR A 95 -3.21 -16.71 2.93
N ARG A 96 -2.91 -17.61 3.87
CA ARG A 96 -3.91 -18.34 4.68
C ARG A 96 -4.91 -17.37 5.30
N ASP A 97 -6.19 -17.76 5.31
CA ASP A 97 -7.25 -17.00 5.96
C ASP A 97 -7.04 -16.92 7.48
N ARG A 98 -7.07 -15.70 8.00
CA ARG A 98 -6.91 -15.35 9.41
C ARG A 98 -8.11 -14.58 9.96
N SER A 99 -9.24 -14.61 9.27
CA SER A 99 -10.45 -13.88 9.65
C SER A 99 -11.03 -14.28 11.01
N ALA A 100 -10.73 -15.50 11.49
CA ALA A 100 -11.11 -15.96 12.82
C ALA A 100 -10.22 -15.43 13.96
N MET A 101 -9.12 -14.74 13.62
CA MET A 101 -8.17 -14.16 14.59
C MET A 101 -8.49 -12.68 14.84
N THR A 102 -8.02 -12.17 15.99
CA THR A 102 -8.01 -10.70 16.14
C THR A 102 -7.00 -10.07 15.18
N PRO A 103 -7.21 -8.81 14.71
CA PRO A 103 -6.29 -8.15 13.81
C PRO A 103 -4.83 -8.15 14.29
N GLU A 104 -4.62 -7.95 15.59
CA GLU A 104 -3.28 -7.95 16.20
C GLU A 104 -2.63 -9.34 16.19
N ALA A 105 -3.42 -10.38 16.45
CA ALA A 105 -2.93 -11.76 16.45
C ALA A 105 -2.54 -12.20 15.03
N ALA A 106 -3.40 -11.90 14.04
CA ALA A 106 -3.15 -12.17 12.63
C ALA A 106 -1.89 -11.44 12.13
N ASN A 107 -1.78 -10.14 12.43
CA ASN A 107 -0.62 -9.33 12.04
C ASN A 107 0.67 -9.83 12.70
N ARG A 108 0.63 -10.16 14.00
CA ARG A 108 1.79 -10.71 14.72
C ARG A 108 2.25 -12.05 14.16
N GLU A 109 1.32 -12.90 13.75
CA GLU A 109 1.64 -14.18 13.13
C GLU A 109 2.34 -13.98 11.78
N VAL A 110 1.76 -13.16 10.91
CA VAL A 110 2.38 -12.84 9.61
C VAL A 110 3.74 -12.17 9.81
N TYR A 111 3.87 -11.22 10.75
CA TYR A 111 5.15 -10.60 11.07
C TYR A 111 6.25 -11.63 11.43
N ARG A 112 5.90 -12.69 12.17
CA ARG A 112 6.86 -13.78 12.47
C ARG A 112 7.28 -14.51 11.21
N LEU A 113 6.35 -14.80 10.30
CA LEU A 113 6.67 -15.44 9.02
C LEU A 113 7.58 -14.55 8.16
N LEU A 114 7.38 -13.23 8.17
CA LEU A 114 8.22 -12.28 7.45
C LEU A 114 9.62 -12.20 8.06
N LYS A 115 9.70 -12.14 9.40
CA LYS A 115 10.96 -11.98 10.13
C LYS A 115 11.78 -13.25 10.16
N ASP A 116 11.16 -14.37 10.50
CA ASP A 116 11.84 -15.63 10.78
C ASP A 116 11.85 -16.57 9.55
N GLY A 117 11.08 -16.27 8.52
CA GLY A 117 10.84 -17.11 7.35
C GLY A 117 9.75 -18.18 7.58
N VAL A 118 9.24 -18.71 6.49
CA VAL A 118 8.21 -19.75 6.48
C VAL A 118 8.86 -21.14 6.60
N ILE A 119 8.39 -21.94 7.54
CA ILE A 119 8.86 -23.32 7.73
C ILE A 119 8.14 -24.23 6.74
N VAL A 120 8.91 -24.98 5.95
CA VAL A 120 8.39 -25.95 4.98
C VAL A 120 9.09 -27.30 5.14
N SER A 121 8.40 -28.37 4.71
CA SER A 121 8.98 -29.71 4.63
C SER A 121 9.41 -29.99 3.20
N VAL A 122 10.66 -30.40 3.00
CA VAL A 122 11.21 -30.73 1.68
C VAL A 122 11.85 -32.12 1.69
N PRO A 123 11.93 -32.83 0.54
CA PRO A 123 12.60 -34.11 0.45
C PRO A 123 14.07 -34.00 0.87
N ASP A 124 14.55 -34.94 1.69
CA ASP A 124 15.94 -35.10 2.03
C ASP A 124 16.59 -36.14 1.10
N HIS A 125 17.20 -35.67 0.04
CA HIS A 125 17.87 -36.54 -0.95
C HIS A 125 19.13 -37.22 -0.43
N ALA A 126 19.73 -36.70 0.65
CA ALA A 126 20.97 -37.27 1.21
C ALA A 126 20.71 -38.42 2.20
N HIS A 127 19.66 -38.29 3.03
CA HIS A 127 19.36 -39.26 4.10
C HIS A 127 18.03 -39.98 3.91
N GLY A 128 17.25 -39.60 2.88
CA GLY A 128 15.88 -40.10 2.66
C GLY A 128 14.87 -39.47 3.61
N GLY A 129 13.59 -39.51 3.20
CA GLY A 129 12.50 -38.90 3.99
C GLY A 129 12.33 -37.41 3.76
N GLN A 130 11.98 -36.68 4.81
CA GLN A 130 11.69 -35.25 4.78
C GLN A 130 12.60 -34.51 5.75
N LYS A 131 13.04 -33.31 5.37
CA LYS A 131 13.71 -32.35 6.24
C LYS A 131 12.95 -31.04 6.31
N THR A 132 13.11 -30.33 7.42
CA THR A 132 12.53 -29.04 7.62
C THR A 132 13.49 -27.96 7.16
N GLU A 133 13.02 -27.06 6.29
CA GLU A 133 13.76 -25.91 5.80
C GLU A 133 12.96 -24.64 6.08
N ARG A 134 13.63 -23.50 5.96
CA ARG A 134 13.04 -22.20 6.25
C ARG A 134 13.21 -21.30 5.02
N LEU A 135 12.10 -20.88 4.42
CA LEU A 135 12.09 -19.98 3.27
C LEU A 135 12.11 -18.52 3.74
N ARG A 136 13.10 -17.79 3.27
CA ARG A 136 13.20 -16.35 3.48
C ARG A 136 12.17 -15.62 2.60
N VAL A 137 11.37 -14.73 3.22
CA VAL A 137 10.33 -13.95 2.55
C VAL A 137 10.82 -12.54 2.22
N VAL A 138 11.70 -11.99 3.07
CA VAL A 138 12.23 -10.63 2.98
C VAL A 138 13.74 -10.67 3.10
N ASP A 139 14.44 -9.89 2.30
CA ASP A 139 15.86 -9.64 2.46
C ASP A 139 16.07 -8.44 3.39
N TRP A 140 16.28 -8.73 4.68
CA TRP A 140 16.51 -7.71 5.72
C TRP A 140 17.93 -7.15 5.70
N GLU A 141 18.89 -7.92 5.18
CA GLU A 141 20.30 -7.54 5.14
C GLU A 141 20.58 -6.56 3.99
N ASN A 142 19.93 -6.79 2.85
CA ASN A 142 20.04 -5.95 1.67
C ASN A 142 18.63 -5.54 1.21
N PRO A 143 18.02 -4.51 1.83
CA PRO A 143 16.64 -4.13 1.58
C PRO A 143 16.31 -3.82 0.12
N GLU A 144 17.30 -3.32 -0.65
CA GLU A 144 17.19 -3.03 -2.08
C GLU A 144 16.96 -4.26 -2.95
N ASN A 145 17.18 -5.46 -2.42
CA ASN A 145 16.86 -6.70 -3.13
C ASN A 145 15.37 -7.02 -3.15
N ASN A 146 14.58 -6.39 -2.30
CA ASN A 146 13.14 -6.60 -2.27
C ASN A 146 12.44 -5.87 -3.44
N ASP A 147 11.26 -6.36 -3.79
CA ASP A 147 10.40 -5.76 -4.80
C ASP A 147 9.47 -4.75 -4.13
N PHE A 148 9.57 -3.47 -4.51
CA PHE A 148 8.77 -2.38 -3.97
C PHE A 148 7.79 -1.87 -5.02
N LEU A 149 6.49 -1.94 -4.73
CA LEU A 149 5.43 -1.45 -5.61
C LEU A 149 4.44 -0.61 -4.83
N LEU A 150 4.16 0.60 -5.30
CA LEU A 150 3.04 1.43 -4.85
C LEU A 150 1.89 1.30 -5.84
N VAL A 151 0.71 0.94 -5.34
CA VAL A 151 -0.51 0.85 -6.15
C VAL A 151 -1.49 1.91 -5.69
N SER A 152 -1.94 2.77 -6.61
CA SER A 152 -3.01 3.73 -6.34
C SER A 152 -4.37 3.14 -6.66
N GLN A 153 -5.40 3.56 -5.89
CA GLN A 153 -6.80 3.19 -6.08
C GLN A 153 -7.06 1.67 -6.03
N PHE A 154 -6.36 0.98 -5.13
CA PHE A 154 -6.41 -0.48 -4.97
C PHE A 154 -7.72 -0.96 -4.36
N SER A 155 -8.62 -1.50 -5.19
CA SER A 155 -9.92 -2.00 -4.73
C SER A 155 -9.81 -3.37 -4.06
N VAL A 156 -10.40 -3.50 -2.86
CA VAL A 156 -10.46 -4.76 -2.10
C VAL A 156 -11.91 -5.04 -1.70
N THR A 157 -12.38 -6.25 -2.00
CA THR A 157 -13.71 -6.72 -1.60
C THR A 157 -13.58 -7.63 -0.38
N GLY A 158 -14.16 -7.18 0.73
CA GLY A 158 -14.34 -7.98 1.94
C GLY A 158 -15.64 -8.79 1.92
N ALA A 159 -16.09 -9.23 3.09
CA ALA A 159 -17.30 -10.07 3.20
C ALA A 159 -18.58 -9.33 2.75
N LEU A 160 -18.69 -8.03 3.01
CA LEU A 160 -19.91 -7.24 2.74
C LEU A 160 -19.67 -6.05 1.82
N TYR A 161 -18.48 -5.46 1.84
CA TYR A 161 -18.20 -4.20 1.18
C TYR A 161 -16.91 -4.27 0.35
N THR A 162 -16.87 -3.45 -0.69
CA THR A 162 -15.65 -3.14 -1.41
C THR A 162 -15.13 -1.79 -0.94
N CYS A 163 -13.88 -1.76 -0.48
CA CYS A 163 -13.17 -0.54 -0.12
C CYS A 163 -12.05 -0.27 -1.13
N ARG A 164 -11.64 0.98 -1.22
CA ARG A 164 -10.61 1.40 -2.16
C ARG A 164 -9.69 2.43 -1.50
N PRO A 165 -8.65 1.96 -0.78
CA PRO A 165 -7.59 2.82 -0.28
C PRO A 165 -6.93 3.62 -1.41
N ASP A 166 -6.51 4.85 -1.10
CA ASP A 166 -5.87 5.72 -2.08
C ASP A 166 -4.56 5.12 -2.57
N LEU A 167 -3.67 4.73 -1.63
CA LEU A 167 -2.39 4.13 -1.96
C LEU A 167 -2.12 2.90 -1.08
N VAL A 168 -1.62 1.83 -1.69
CA VAL A 168 -1.13 0.63 -0.99
C VAL A 168 0.29 0.33 -1.44
N GLY A 169 1.22 0.30 -0.48
CA GLY A 169 2.61 -0.07 -0.71
C GLY A 169 2.83 -1.56 -0.46
N PHE A 170 3.35 -2.24 -1.47
CA PHE A 170 3.66 -3.67 -1.44
C PHE A 170 5.16 -3.90 -1.34
N VAL A 171 5.55 -4.85 -0.51
CA VAL A 171 6.91 -5.38 -0.46
C VAL A 171 6.84 -6.86 -0.78
N ASN A 172 7.53 -7.28 -1.84
CA ASN A 172 7.49 -8.66 -2.33
C ASN A 172 6.06 -9.20 -2.56
N GLY A 173 5.16 -8.33 -3.03
CA GLY A 173 3.75 -8.68 -3.27
C GLY A 173 2.85 -8.69 -2.03
N LEU A 174 3.36 -8.40 -0.84
CA LEU A 174 2.60 -8.32 0.41
C LEU A 174 2.26 -6.86 0.74
N PRO A 175 1.02 -6.51 1.11
CA PRO A 175 0.61 -5.14 1.43
C PRO A 175 1.16 -4.73 2.81
N TRP A 176 2.19 -3.87 2.81
CA TRP A 176 2.86 -3.41 4.04
C TRP A 176 2.43 -2.04 4.47
N VAL A 177 2.12 -1.15 3.53
CA VAL A 177 1.78 0.23 3.81
C VAL A 177 0.40 0.54 3.26
N VAL A 178 -0.47 1.12 4.08
CA VAL A 178 -1.75 1.66 3.62
C VAL A 178 -1.76 3.14 3.90
N ILE A 179 -2.00 3.93 2.87
CA ILE A 179 -2.00 5.39 2.91
C ILE A 179 -3.39 5.87 2.52
N GLU A 180 -3.94 6.73 3.34
CA GLU A 180 -5.20 7.40 3.05
C GLU A 180 -4.98 8.90 3.04
N LEU A 181 -5.50 9.53 2.00
CA LEU A 181 -5.26 10.94 1.71
C LEU A 181 -6.54 11.76 1.88
N LYS A 182 -6.38 13.03 2.12
CA LYS A 182 -7.44 14.04 2.12
C LYS A 182 -6.96 15.28 1.38
N LYS A 183 -7.88 15.98 0.77
CA LYS A 183 -7.55 17.25 0.12
C LYS A 183 -7.02 18.27 1.13
N PRO A 184 -6.17 19.21 0.72
CA PRO A 184 -5.72 20.31 1.56
C PRO A 184 -6.89 21.05 2.20
N GLY A 185 -6.75 21.38 3.49
CA GLY A 185 -7.80 22.02 4.29
C GLY A 185 -8.74 21.06 5.02
N VAL A 186 -8.75 19.77 4.68
CA VAL A 186 -9.40 18.72 5.50
C VAL A 186 -8.36 18.16 6.47
N PRO A 187 -8.65 18.04 7.78
CA PRO A 187 -7.70 17.46 8.71
C PRO A 187 -7.28 16.03 8.32
N ALA A 188 -5.99 15.70 8.39
CA ALA A 188 -5.49 14.34 8.15
C ALA A 188 -6.18 13.30 9.06
N ARG A 189 -6.66 13.71 10.23
CA ARG A 189 -7.44 12.87 11.13
C ARG A 189 -8.70 12.28 10.47
N ALA A 190 -9.32 12.97 9.51
CA ALA A 190 -10.48 12.45 8.79
C ALA A 190 -10.14 11.15 8.01
N ALA A 191 -8.94 11.05 7.45
CA ALA A 191 -8.46 9.81 6.81
C ALA A 191 -8.41 8.64 7.80
N TYR A 192 -8.03 8.90 9.05
CA TYR A 192 -8.04 7.88 10.11
C TYR A 192 -9.45 7.51 10.57
N ASP A 193 -10.25 8.51 10.98
CA ASP A 193 -11.57 8.28 11.59
C ASP A 193 -12.57 7.68 10.60
N GLU A 194 -12.62 8.19 9.35
CA GLU A 194 -13.63 7.83 8.36
C GLU A 194 -13.21 6.63 7.49
N ASN A 195 -11.92 6.54 7.12
CA ASN A 195 -11.46 5.56 6.14
C ASN A 195 -10.68 4.41 6.80
N LEU A 196 -9.51 4.66 7.37
CA LEU A 196 -8.64 3.59 7.88
C LEU A 196 -9.32 2.75 8.97
N THR A 197 -10.09 3.38 9.88
CA THR A 197 -10.86 2.65 10.90
C THR A 197 -11.93 1.76 10.27
N HIS A 198 -12.61 2.25 9.23
CA HIS A 198 -13.59 1.47 8.49
C HIS A 198 -12.94 0.32 7.70
N TYR A 199 -11.82 0.56 7.03
CA TYR A 199 -11.11 -0.47 6.26
C TYR A 199 -10.65 -1.64 7.12
N LYS A 200 -10.13 -1.37 8.32
CA LYS A 200 -9.73 -2.43 9.27
C LYS A 200 -10.87 -3.38 9.60
N GLN A 201 -12.12 -2.91 9.58
CA GLN A 201 -13.30 -3.71 9.85
C GLN A 201 -13.83 -4.42 8.61
N GLN A 202 -13.82 -3.76 7.45
CA GLN A 202 -14.46 -4.25 6.24
C GLN A 202 -13.56 -5.14 5.38
N ILE A 203 -12.26 -4.85 5.37
CA ILE A 203 -11.25 -5.56 4.56
C ILE A 203 -10.03 -5.95 5.41
N PRO A 204 -10.21 -6.68 6.53
CA PRO A 204 -9.14 -6.97 7.49
C PRO A 204 -7.95 -7.71 6.87
N ALA A 205 -8.15 -8.49 5.82
CA ALA A 205 -7.09 -9.21 5.13
C ALA A 205 -5.98 -8.28 4.61
N LEU A 206 -6.30 -7.05 4.21
CA LEU A 206 -5.33 -6.06 3.77
C LEU A 206 -4.31 -5.70 4.87
N PHE A 207 -4.67 -5.90 6.13
CA PHE A 207 -3.88 -5.48 7.28
C PHE A 207 -3.10 -6.61 7.96
N TRP A 208 -3.22 -7.85 7.53
CA TRP A 208 -2.50 -8.96 8.16
C TRP A 208 -0.98 -8.84 8.03
N SER A 209 -0.48 -8.31 6.90
CA SER A 209 0.95 -8.03 6.71
C SER A 209 1.32 -6.56 6.92
N ASN A 210 0.39 -5.72 7.37
CA ASN A 210 0.61 -4.28 7.48
C ASN A 210 1.70 -3.93 8.50
N ALA A 211 2.67 -3.14 8.08
CA ALA A 211 3.73 -2.58 8.92
C ALA A 211 3.46 -1.12 9.30
N LEU A 212 2.79 -0.37 8.42
CA LEU A 212 2.69 1.08 8.54
C LEU A 212 1.36 1.60 7.97
N LEU A 213 0.74 2.52 8.69
CA LEU A 213 -0.40 3.30 8.22
C LEU A 213 -0.01 4.78 8.11
N ILE A 214 -0.42 5.43 7.05
CA ILE A 214 -0.17 6.86 6.82
C ILE A 214 -1.51 7.56 6.55
N ALA A 215 -1.73 8.69 7.21
CA ALA A 215 -2.82 9.62 6.94
C ALA A 215 -2.23 10.97 6.58
N SER A 216 -2.60 11.54 5.43
CA SER A 216 -2.05 12.81 4.98
C SER A 216 -3.08 13.67 4.27
N ASN A 217 -2.88 15.00 4.33
CA ASN A 217 -3.62 15.97 3.52
C ASN A 217 -2.67 16.86 2.68
N GLY A 218 -1.42 16.43 2.52
CA GLY A 218 -0.37 17.17 1.84
C GLY A 218 0.35 18.18 2.73
N THR A 219 -0.25 18.61 3.85
CA THR A 219 0.36 19.56 4.80
C THR A 219 0.58 18.97 6.19
N ASP A 220 -0.25 18.03 6.60
CA ASP A 220 -0.09 17.24 7.84
C ASP A 220 -0.04 15.77 7.45
N SER A 221 1.09 15.13 7.67
CA SER A 221 1.30 13.70 7.41
C SER A 221 1.60 12.98 8.71
N ARG A 222 0.82 11.97 9.01
CA ARG A 222 0.92 11.20 10.24
C ARG A 222 1.07 9.72 9.98
N VAL A 223 1.86 9.10 10.83
CA VAL A 223 2.23 7.69 10.76
C VAL A 223 1.74 6.99 12.01
N GLY A 224 1.11 5.85 11.83
CA GLY A 224 0.64 5.01 12.93
C GLY A 224 0.78 3.51 12.63
N SER A 225 0.65 2.70 13.68
CA SER A 225 0.56 1.26 13.56
C SER A 225 -0.90 0.81 13.50
N LEU A 226 -1.11 -0.48 13.18
CA LEU A 226 -2.43 -1.09 13.04
C LEU A 226 -3.36 -0.80 14.23
N THR A 227 -2.85 -0.84 15.46
CA THR A 227 -3.64 -0.74 16.69
C THR A 227 -3.55 0.63 17.38
N ALA A 228 -2.76 1.55 16.84
CA ALA A 228 -2.60 2.87 17.43
C ALA A 228 -3.86 3.70 17.27
N ASP A 229 -4.36 4.25 18.37
CA ASP A 229 -5.33 5.32 18.36
C ASP A 229 -4.68 6.63 17.87
N TRP A 230 -5.49 7.57 17.39
CA TRP A 230 -5.00 8.81 16.80
C TRP A 230 -4.00 9.58 17.69
N GLY A 231 -4.18 9.54 18.98
CA GLY A 231 -3.28 10.21 19.92
C GLY A 231 -1.85 9.67 19.93
N ARG A 232 -1.63 8.49 19.34
CA ARG A 232 -0.32 7.84 19.20
C ARG A 232 0.24 7.94 17.79
N TRP A 233 -0.46 8.58 16.87
CA TRP A 233 0.04 8.85 15.55
C TRP A 233 1.02 10.00 15.56
N LEU A 234 2.21 9.77 15.03
CA LEU A 234 3.30 10.74 15.02
C LEU A 234 3.34 11.50 13.71
N GLU A 235 3.69 12.76 13.77
CA GLU A 235 3.96 13.55 12.58
C GLU A 235 5.27 13.10 11.93
N TRP A 236 5.27 12.93 10.61
CA TRP A 236 6.47 12.65 9.85
C TRP A 236 7.20 13.97 9.57
N LYS A 237 8.25 14.24 10.33
CA LYS A 237 8.93 15.55 10.31
C LYS A 237 10.39 15.51 9.90
N ARG A 238 10.97 14.32 9.70
CA ARG A 238 12.39 14.16 9.37
C ARG A 238 12.52 13.12 8.26
N ILE A 239 13.40 13.39 7.29
CA ILE A 239 13.51 12.57 6.08
C ILE A 239 14.88 11.89 6.01
N GLU A 240 15.98 12.61 6.29
CA GLU A 240 17.33 12.12 6.04
C GLU A 240 18.06 11.69 7.30
N ARG A 241 17.91 12.46 8.39
CA ARG A 241 18.66 12.25 9.63
C ARG A 241 17.83 12.53 10.86
N GLU A 242 18.11 11.80 11.93
CA GLU A 242 17.41 11.93 13.20
C GLU A 242 17.61 13.30 13.87
N ASP A 243 18.75 13.96 13.60
CA ASP A 243 19.14 15.25 14.15
C ASP A 243 18.81 16.44 13.21
N GLU A 244 18.22 16.19 12.03
CA GLU A 244 17.82 17.28 11.16
C GLU A 244 16.69 18.14 11.76
N PRO A 245 16.61 19.44 11.40
CA PRO A 245 15.47 20.27 11.80
C PRO A 245 14.14 19.65 11.35
N ARG A 246 13.14 19.74 12.22
CA ARG A 246 11.78 19.29 11.85
C ARG A 246 11.27 20.10 10.66
N ARG A 247 10.86 19.43 9.60
CA ARG A 247 10.20 20.07 8.47
C ARG A 247 8.72 20.28 8.79
N VAL A 248 8.14 21.37 8.31
CA VAL A 248 6.76 21.74 8.65
C VAL A 248 5.76 20.93 7.83
N SER A 249 6.15 20.34 6.73
CA SER A 249 5.38 19.41 5.90
C SER A 249 6.27 18.80 4.84
N LEU A 250 5.76 17.77 4.15
CA LEU A 250 6.32 17.31 2.89
C LEU A 250 5.87 18.30 1.79
N GLU A 251 6.63 19.36 1.58
CA GLU A 251 6.59 20.13 0.34
C GLU A 251 7.55 19.54 -0.66
#